data_fa28b2fc43fa899954e37796fb8ceba1
#
_entry.id   fa28b2fc43fa899954e37796fb8ceba1
#
_cell.length_a   1.000
_cell.length_b   1.000
_cell.length_c   1.000
_cell.angle_alpha   90.00
_cell.angle_beta   90.00
_cell.angle_gamma   90.00
#
_symmetry.space_group_name_H-M   'P 1'
#
loop_
_entity.id
_entity.type
_entity.pdbx_description
1 polymer ?
#
loop_
_entity_poly.entity_id
_entity_poly.type
_entity_poly.pdbx_seq_one_letter_code
_entity_poly.pdbx_strand_id
1 'polypeptide(L)'
;LIIGGGDGGTARECLKYSQVSKIDLVEIDEEVIKVSKTFLKEIGGGAWNDKRLAIHIDDGVKWVEKTKDNSYDVIFIDCSDPSEFSNLLFTHSFYKECKRILTKKGILATQSESPESFKNIHIHILKSLNKIFKLSETMYSFVPIYPSGIWSWTFASDEELNLSKVNYKEVMEIESNCDVWNLNFQNAAFKMMPNKIVKELNS
;
A
#
# COMPACT_ATOMS: atom_id res chain seq x y z
N LEU A 1 -6.06 -7.71 2.19
CA LEU A 1 -4.77 -8.20 2.66
C LEU A 1 -3.83 -7.04 2.93
N ILE A 2 -3.13 -7.07 4.06
CA ILE A 2 -2.01 -6.17 4.36
C ILE A 2 -0.78 -7.06 4.59
N ILE A 3 0.31 -6.80 3.87
CA ILE A 3 1.59 -7.48 4.02
C ILE A 3 2.57 -6.51 4.68
N GLY A 4 3.06 -6.87 5.86
CA GLY A 4 3.71 -5.96 6.79
C GLY A 4 2.67 -5.16 7.58
N GLY A 5 2.94 -3.88 7.83
CA GLY A 5 2.01 -2.99 8.54
C GLY A 5 1.79 -3.38 10.01
N GLY A 6 2.79 -4.02 10.62
CA GLY A 6 2.74 -4.52 11.99
C GLY A 6 2.54 -3.45 13.08
N ASP A 7 2.60 -2.17 12.72
CA ASP A 7 2.22 -1.05 13.60
C ASP A 7 0.70 -0.84 13.68
N GLY A 8 -0.08 -1.44 12.76
CA GLY A 8 -1.53 -1.37 12.71
C GLY A 8 -2.10 -0.11 12.09
N GLY A 9 -1.27 0.81 11.63
CA GLY A 9 -1.71 2.08 11.03
C GLY A 9 -2.55 1.89 9.78
N THR A 10 -2.07 1.09 8.83
CA THR A 10 -2.81 0.76 7.61
C THR A 10 -4.11 0.03 7.91
N ALA A 11 -4.12 -0.91 8.86
CA ALA A 11 -5.34 -1.60 9.29
C ALA A 11 -6.35 -0.62 9.91
N ARG A 12 -5.90 0.31 10.76
CA ARG A 12 -6.76 1.36 11.35
C ARG A 12 -7.45 2.19 10.26
N GLU A 13 -6.69 2.63 9.26
CA GLU A 13 -7.27 3.44 8.17
C GLU A 13 -8.27 2.64 7.34
N CYS A 14 -7.96 1.39 7.00
CA CYS A 14 -8.88 0.53 6.27
C CYS A 14 -10.20 0.29 7.04
N LEU A 15 -10.14 0.12 8.36
CA LEU A 15 -11.29 -0.18 9.20
C LEU A 15 -12.26 1.01 9.39
N LYS A 16 -11.86 2.22 9.01
CA LYS A 16 -12.77 3.37 8.94
C LYS A 16 -13.88 3.18 7.89
N TYR A 17 -13.67 2.33 6.90
CA TYR A 17 -14.62 2.07 5.84
C TYR A 17 -15.56 0.92 6.21
N SER A 18 -16.87 1.19 6.20
CA SER A 18 -17.90 0.18 6.53
C SER A 18 -17.97 -0.96 5.52
N GLN A 19 -17.53 -0.72 4.28
CA GLN A 19 -17.47 -1.73 3.22
C GLN A 19 -16.40 -2.79 3.44
N VAL A 20 -15.40 -2.51 4.29
CA VAL A 20 -14.37 -3.49 4.64
C VAL A 20 -14.98 -4.52 5.58
N SER A 21 -15.09 -5.75 5.11
CA SER A 21 -15.68 -6.86 5.86
C SER A 21 -14.63 -7.69 6.60
N LYS A 22 -13.41 -7.76 6.07
CA LYS A 22 -12.31 -8.53 6.66
C LYS A 22 -10.96 -7.97 6.25
N ILE A 23 -10.00 -8.03 7.16
CA ILE A 23 -8.58 -7.73 6.92
C ILE A 23 -7.76 -8.92 7.43
N ASP A 24 -6.95 -9.50 6.55
CA ASP A 24 -5.83 -10.35 6.94
C ASP A 24 -4.56 -9.48 6.93
N LEU A 25 -3.94 -9.28 8.10
CA LEU A 25 -2.66 -8.61 8.25
C LEU A 25 -1.59 -9.68 8.48
N VAL A 26 -0.59 -9.73 7.60
CA VAL A 26 0.48 -10.73 7.60
C VAL A 26 1.79 -10.04 7.91
N GLU A 27 2.27 -10.22 9.14
CA GLU A 27 3.52 -9.67 9.63
C GLU A 27 4.50 -10.80 9.94
N ILE A 28 5.73 -10.66 9.49
CA ILE A 28 6.75 -11.71 9.67
C ILE A 28 7.30 -11.73 11.10
N ASP A 29 7.31 -10.58 11.76
CA ASP A 29 7.90 -10.42 13.09
C ASP A 29 6.83 -10.18 14.15
N GLU A 30 6.60 -11.18 15.00
CA GLU A 30 5.67 -11.11 16.13
C GLU A 30 6.03 -9.99 17.11
N GLU A 31 7.32 -9.68 17.28
CA GLU A 31 7.77 -8.65 18.21
C GLU A 31 7.35 -7.26 17.75
N VAL A 32 7.29 -7.01 16.43
CA VAL A 32 6.76 -5.75 15.89
C VAL A 32 5.32 -5.53 16.35
N ILE A 33 4.48 -6.57 16.25
CA ILE A 33 3.07 -6.49 16.72
C ILE A 33 3.01 -6.23 18.25
N LYS A 34 3.81 -6.94 19.04
CA LYS A 34 3.81 -6.81 20.51
C LYS A 34 4.27 -5.41 20.95
N VAL A 35 5.36 -4.92 20.36
CA VAL A 35 5.92 -3.59 20.67
C VAL A 35 4.92 -2.51 20.25
N SER A 36 4.33 -2.62 19.07
CA SER A 36 3.34 -1.66 18.57
C SER A 36 2.10 -1.60 19.46
N LYS A 37 1.56 -2.75 19.85
CA LYS A 37 0.43 -2.81 20.82
C LYS A 37 0.77 -2.22 22.19
N THR A 38 2.02 -2.28 22.59
CA THR A 38 2.46 -1.83 23.92
C THR A 38 2.80 -0.35 23.93
N PHE A 39 3.63 0.10 23.00
CA PHE A 39 4.26 1.41 23.00
C PHE A 39 3.73 2.38 21.95
N LEU A 40 3.11 1.86 20.88
CA LEU A 40 2.57 2.64 19.76
C LEU A 40 1.04 2.48 19.65
N LYS A 41 0.38 2.43 20.79
CA LYS A 41 -1.07 2.12 20.88
C LYS A 41 -1.94 3.01 19.99
N GLU A 42 -1.57 4.27 19.85
CA GLU A 42 -2.32 5.26 19.09
C GLU A 42 -2.22 5.04 17.57
N ILE A 43 -1.13 4.42 17.09
CA ILE A 43 -0.95 4.14 15.67
C ILE A 43 -1.98 3.12 15.20
N GLY A 44 -2.05 1.96 15.82
CA GLY A 44 -3.05 0.95 15.49
C GLY A 44 -4.44 1.26 16.04
N GLY A 45 -4.52 2.03 17.13
CA GLY A 45 -5.77 2.50 17.72
C GLY A 45 -6.76 1.37 17.99
N GLY A 46 -8.01 1.62 17.58
CA GLY A 46 -9.10 0.67 17.72
C GLY A 46 -9.00 -0.59 16.86
N ALA A 47 -8.11 -0.58 15.85
CA ALA A 47 -7.95 -1.72 14.95
C ALA A 47 -7.60 -3.02 15.68
N TRP A 48 -6.80 -2.93 16.73
CA TRP A 48 -6.37 -4.09 17.52
C TRP A 48 -7.51 -4.89 18.14
N ASN A 49 -8.66 -4.28 18.34
CA ASN A 49 -9.84 -4.89 18.94
C ASN A 49 -11.00 -5.08 17.94
N ASP A 50 -10.80 -4.71 16.67
CA ASP A 50 -11.82 -4.85 15.63
C ASP A 50 -11.90 -6.32 15.17
N LYS A 51 -13.10 -6.88 15.21
CA LYS A 51 -13.34 -8.29 14.84
C LYS A 51 -13.09 -8.59 13.36
N ARG A 52 -13.00 -7.56 12.52
CA ARG A 52 -12.68 -7.68 11.09
C ARG A 52 -11.19 -7.87 10.84
N LEU A 53 -10.32 -7.56 11.81
CA LEU A 53 -8.87 -7.72 11.69
C LEU A 53 -8.43 -9.10 12.20
N ALA A 54 -7.84 -9.89 11.31
CA ALA A 54 -7.10 -11.11 11.66
C ALA A 54 -5.60 -10.87 11.46
N ILE A 55 -4.81 -11.16 12.49
CA ILE A 55 -3.35 -11.00 12.47
C ILE A 55 -2.73 -12.38 12.30
N HIS A 56 -1.82 -12.50 11.34
CA HIS A 56 -1.09 -13.73 11.03
C HIS A 56 0.42 -13.44 11.13
N ILE A 57 1.11 -14.22 11.94
CA ILE A 57 2.58 -14.18 11.99
C ILE A 57 3.09 -15.18 10.95
N ASP A 58 3.45 -14.68 9.78
CA ASP A 58 3.84 -15.50 8.63
C ASP A 58 4.65 -14.67 7.62
N ASP A 59 5.33 -15.37 6.72
CA ASP A 59 6.03 -14.78 5.57
C ASP A 59 5.02 -14.36 4.50
N GLY A 60 5.00 -13.07 4.15
CA GLY A 60 4.08 -12.50 3.18
C GLY A 60 4.19 -13.13 1.79
N VAL A 61 5.38 -13.53 1.35
CA VAL A 61 5.58 -14.23 0.07
C VAL A 61 4.90 -15.59 0.09
N LYS A 62 5.16 -16.38 1.12
CA LYS A 62 4.53 -17.69 1.29
C LYS A 62 3.03 -17.60 1.48
N TRP A 63 2.56 -16.55 2.16
CA TRP A 63 1.13 -16.29 2.30
C TRP A 63 0.46 -16.11 0.94
N VAL A 64 1.04 -15.28 0.09
CA VAL A 64 0.52 -15.02 -1.26
C VAL A 64 0.56 -16.29 -2.11
N GLU A 65 1.67 -17.04 -2.09
CA GLU A 65 1.83 -18.28 -2.85
C GLU A 65 0.76 -19.33 -2.54
N LYS A 66 0.43 -19.52 -1.25
CA LYS A 66 -0.58 -20.51 -0.79
C LYS A 66 -2.03 -20.02 -0.90
N THR A 67 -2.23 -18.73 -1.13
CA THR A 67 -3.56 -18.13 -1.24
C THR A 67 -4.21 -18.49 -2.58
N LYS A 68 -5.52 -18.78 -2.55
CA LYS A 68 -6.30 -19.07 -3.76
C LYS A 68 -6.44 -17.83 -4.65
N ASP A 69 -6.64 -18.08 -5.94
CA ASP A 69 -6.94 -17.01 -6.91
C ASP A 69 -8.19 -16.23 -6.51
N ASN A 70 -8.22 -14.93 -6.85
CA ASN A 70 -9.37 -14.06 -6.63
C ASN A 70 -9.86 -14.01 -5.17
N SER A 71 -8.95 -13.96 -4.21
CA SER A 71 -9.27 -14.00 -2.76
C SER A 71 -9.41 -12.62 -2.12
N TYR A 72 -8.79 -11.57 -2.69
CA TYR A 72 -8.74 -10.24 -2.09
C TYR A 72 -9.17 -9.16 -3.08
N ASP A 73 -9.91 -8.17 -2.57
CA ASP A 73 -10.28 -6.98 -3.35
C ASP A 73 -9.19 -5.91 -3.28
N VAL A 74 -8.44 -5.87 -2.19
CA VAL A 74 -7.33 -4.92 -2.03
C VAL A 74 -6.15 -5.63 -1.37
N ILE A 75 -4.95 -5.36 -1.88
CA ILE A 75 -3.69 -5.77 -1.25
C ILE A 75 -2.86 -4.52 -0.98
N PHE A 76 -2.49 -4.31 0.28
CA PHE A 76 -1.48 -3.33 0.68
C PHE A 76 -0.15 -4.05 0.95
N ILE A 77 0.93 -3.54 0.36
CA ILE A 77 2.30 -3.92 0.71
C ILE A 77 2.89 -2.75 1.50
N ASP A 78 2.89 -2.90 2.81
CA ASP A 78 3.32 -1.91 3.79
C ASP A 78 4.48 -2.48 4.59
N CYS A 79 5.62 -2.61 3.93
CA CYS A 79 6.82 -3.22 4.46
C CYS A 79 7.96 -2.21 4.55
N SER A 80 9.01 -2.57 5.27
CA SER A 80 10.27 -1.82 5.32
C SER A 80 10.92 -1.72 3.94
N ASP A 81 11.87 -0.78 3.81
CA ASP A 81 12.70 -0.64 2.62
C ASP A 81 13.34 -1.99 2.22
N PRO A 82 13.71 -2.17 0.94
CA PRO A 82 14.36 -3.38 0.49
C PRO A 82 15.61 -3.72 1.33
N SER A 83 15.57 -4.87 1.94
CA SER A 83 16.58 -5.41 2.83
C SER A 83 16.75 -6.90 2.57
N GLU A 84 17.62 -7.56 3.29
CA GLU A 84 17.78 -9.02 3.21
C GLU A 84 16.42 -9.75 3.43
N PHE A 85 15.56 -9.23 4.28
CA PHE A 85 14.27 -9.83 4.62
C PHE A 85 13.12 -9.42 3.71
N SER A 86 13.13 -8.20 3.16
CA SER A 86 12.01 -7.61 2.40
C SER A 86 12.20 -7.63 0.88
N ASN A 87 13.41 -7.91 0.37
CA ASN A 87 13.73 -7.84 -1.06
C ASN A 87 12.78 -8.63 -1.96
N LEU A 88 12.28 -9.78 -1.49
CA LEU A 88 11.36 -10.62 -2.26
C LEU A 88 10.01 -9.96 -2.52
N LEU A 89 9.57 -9.04 -1.65
CA LEU A 89 8.32 -8.28 -1.78
C LEU A 89 8.36 -7.22 -2.90
N PHE A 90 9.53 -6.95 -3.47
CA PHE A 90 9.72 -6.00 -4.55
C PHE A 90 10.02 -6.66 -5.91
N THR A 91 9.85 -7.99 -5.99
CA THR A 91 10.16 -8.73 -7.22
C THR A 91 8.96 -8.78 -8.19
N HIS A 92 9.27 -8.86 -9.47
CA HIS A 92 8.25 -9.05 -10.51
C HIS A 92 7.40 -10.32 -10.27
N SER A 93 8.02 -11.41 -9.83
CA SER A 93 7.32 -12.66 -9.52
C SER A 93 6.32 -12.50 -8.38
N PHE A 94 6.69 -11.79 -7.33
CA PHE A 94 5.80 -11.52 -6.22
C PHE A 94 4.60 -10.66 -6.63
N TYR A 95 4.80 -9.59 -7.38
CA TYR A 95 3.70 -8.78 -7.89
C TYR A 95 2.76 -9.56 -8.83
N LYS A 96 3.30 -10.51 -9.61
CA LYS A 96 2.49 -11.40 -10.44
C LYS A 96 1.59 -12.31 -9.58
N GLU A 97 2.12 -12.85 -8.50
CA GLU A 97 1.34 -13.65 -7.55
C GLU A 97 0.31 -12.78 -6.80
N CYS A 98 0.64 -11.56 -6.41
CA CYS A 98 -0.33 -10.61 -5.85
C CYS A 98 -1.49 -10.38 -6.84
N LYS A 99 -1.19 -10.18 -8.12
CA LYS A 99 -2.22 -10.05 -9.15
C LYS A 99 -3.11 -11.31 -9.26
N ARG A 100 -2.54 -12.51 -9.16
CA ARG A 100 -3.30 -13.78 -9.22
C ARG A 100 -4.34 -13.87 -8.11
N ILE A 101 -3.99 -13.47 -6.89
CA ILE A 101 -4.89 -13.54 -5.74
C ILE A 101 -5.86 -12.36 -5.62
N LEU A 102 -5.66 -11.30 -6.41
CA LEU A 102 -6.63 -10.20 -6.52
C LEU A 102 -7.86 -10.62 -7.30
N THR A 103 -9.02 -10.12 -6.88
CA THR A 103 -10.26 -10.20 -7.68
C THR A 103 -10.09 -9.40 -8.98
N LYS A 104 -10.99 -9.63 -9.96
CA LYS A 104 -10.92 -8.96 -11.28
C LYS A 104 -10.85 -7.44 -11.19
N LYS A 105 -11.51 -6.84 -10.19
CA LYS A 105 -11.50 -5.39 -9.94
C LYS A 105 -10.55 -5.00 -8.80
N GLY A 106 -9.72 -5.91 -8.38
CA GLY A 106 -8.85 -5.72 -7.24
C GLY A 106 -7.75 -4.70 -7.50
N ILE A 107 -7.28 -4.09 -6.41
CA ILE A 107 -6.24 -3.06 -6.44
C ILE A 107 -5.07 -3.53 -5.56
N LEU A 108 -3.86 -3.45 -6.12
CA LEU A 108 -2.62 -3.53 -5.38
C LEU A 108 -2.17 -2.10 -5.04
N ALA A 109 -1.83 -1.85 -3.80
CA ALA A 109 -1.15 -0.64 -3.36
C ALA A 109 0.15 -1.01 -2.65
N THR A 110 1.27 -0.47 -3.11
CA THR A 110 2.59 -0.74 -2.51
C THR A 110 3.32 0.55 -2.21
N GLN A 111 4.03 0.59 -1.07
CA GLN A 111 5.09 1.57 -0.93
C GLN A 111 6.07 1.37 -2.08
N SER A 112 6.53 2.45 -2.69
CA SER A 112 7.37 2.41 -3.89
C SER A 112 8.59 3.32 -3.82
N GLU A 113 9.09 3.53 -2.62
CA GLU A 113 10.34 4.19 -2.31
C GLU A 113 10.40 5.69 -2.64
N SER A 114 11.50 6.31 -2.26
CA SER A 114 11.80 7.69 -2.60
C SER A 114 12.36 7.81 -4.03
N PRO A 115 11.80 8.69 -4.88
CA PRO A 115 12.36 8.97 -6.20
C PRO A 115 13.74 9.66 -6.14
N GLU A 116 14.13 10.15 -4.96
CA GLU A 116 15.41 10.80 -4.72
C GLU A 116 16.45 9.83 -4.14
N SER A 117 16.16 9.23 -2.98
CA SER A 117 17.12 8.41 -2.24
C SER A 117 17.26 7.00 -2.82
N PHE A 118 16.18 6.46 -3.41
CA PHE A 118 16.10 5.07 -3.89
C PHE A 118 15.64 4.97 -5.34
N LYS A 119 16.06 5.90 -6.18
CA LYS A 119 15.63 6.06 -7.58
C LYS A 119 15.59 4.73 -8.35
N ASN A 120 16.63 3.90 -8.27
CA ASN A 120 16.73 2.68 -9.05
C ASN A 120 15.67 1.64 -8.63
N ILE A 121 15.44 1.52 -7.32
CA ILE A 121 14.43 0.61 -6.76
C ILE A 121 13.04 1.12 -7.13
N HIS A 122 12.81 2.41 -6.96
CA HIS A 122 11.57 3.08 -7.35
C HIS A 122 11.21 2.78 -8.82
N ILE A 123 12.15 3.02 -9.75
CA ILE A 123 11.95 2.73 -11.18
C ILE A 123 11.70 1.24 -11.43
N HIS A 124 12.41 0.35 -10.73
CA HIS A 124 12.22 -1.10 -10.85
C HIS A 124 10.78 -1.50 -10.47
N ILE A 125 10.26 -0.97 -9.36
CA ILE A 125 8.88 -1.21 -8.90
C ILE A 125 7.89 -0.74 -9.97
N LEU A 126 8.01 0.51 -10.42
CA LEU A 126 7.10 1.08 -11.42
C LEU A 126 7.12 0.29 -12.73
N LYS A 127 8.30 -0.04 -13.26
CA LYS A 127 8.45 -0.85 -14.49
C LYS A 127 7.86 -2.27 -14.31
N SER A 128 8.00 -2.85 -13.13
CA SER A 128 7.44 -4.17 -12.83
C SER A 128 5.92 -4.14 -12.82
N LEU A 129 5.32 -3.18 -12.13
CA LEU A 129 3.86 -3.04 -12.05
C LEU A 129 3.24 -2.70 -13.41
N ASN A 130 3.85 -1.79 -14.18
CA ASN A 130 3.42 -1.45 -15.54
C ASN A 130 3.44 -2.64 -16.52
N LYS A 131 4.31 -3.64 -16.30
CA LYS A 131 4.35 -4.87 -17.11
C LYS A 131 3.30 -5.89 -16.71
N ILE A 132 2.88 -5.88 -15.43
CA ILE A 132 1.98 -6.88 -14.87
C ILE A 132 0.53 -6.44 -14.97
N PHE A 133 0.23 -5.21 -14.62
CA PHE A 133 -1.12 -4.65 -14.60
C PHE A 133 -1.37 -3.78 -15.83
N LYS A 134 -2.64 -3.62 -16.20
CA LYS A 134 -3.03 -2.75 -17.32
C LYS A 134 -2.85 -1.27 -17.00
N LEU A 135 -3.02 -0.93 -15.73
CA LEU A 135 -2.93 0.45 -15.22
C LEU A 135 -2.12 0.47 -13.95
N SER A 136 -1.25 1.45 -13.82
CA SER A 136 -0.64 1.80 -12.54
C SER A 136 -0.49 3.31 -12.43
N GLU A 137 -0.78 3.81 -11.25
CA GLU A 137 -0.73 5.23 -10.89
C GLU A 137 0.12 5.41 -9.64
N THR A 138 1.04 6.36 -9.65
CA THR A 138 1.92 6.63 -8.52
C THR A 138 1.59 7.95 -7.90
N MET A 139 1.31 7.96 -6.62
CA MET A 139 1.22 9.19 -5.84
C MET A 139 2.52 9.45 -5.06
N TYR A 140 2.81 10.72 -4.88
CA TYR A 140 3.95 11.21 -4.10
C TYR A 140 3.44 12.07 -2.96
N SER A 141 4.06 11.94 -1.80
CA SER A 141 3.71 12.77 -0.64
C SER A 141 4.93 13.08 0.21
N PHE A 142 4.76 14.07 1.07
CA PHE A 142 5.79 14.44 2.03
C PHE A 142 5.76 13.48 3.20
N VAL A 143 6.95 12.98 3.56
CA VAL A 143 7.20 12.21 4.78
C VAL A 143 8.39 12.87 5.49
N PRO A 144 8.16 13.90 6.32
CA PRO A 144 9.22 14.77 6.86
C PRO A 144 10.29 14.06 7.66
N ILE A 145 9.98 12.89 8.22
CA ILE A 145 10.93 12.08 9.01
C ILE A 145 11.87 11.23 8.13
N TYR A 146 11.58 11.11 6.83
CA TYR A 146 12.44 10.36 5.91
C TYR A 146 13.51 11.27 5.29
N PRO A 147 14.73 10.76 5.03
CA PRO A 147 15.87 11.60 4.62
C PRO A 147 15.62 12.47 3.39
N SER A 148 14.83 11.99 2.42
CA SER A 148 14.51 12.74 1.21
C SER A 148 13.32 13.69 1.37
N GLY A 149 12.55 13.56 2.46
CA GLY A 149 11.31 14.32 2.68
C GLY A 149 10.17 13.97 1.71
N ILE A 150 10.41 13.13 0.70
CA ILE A 150 9.40 12.70 -0.29
C ILE A 150 9.41 11.18 -0.44
N TRP A 151 8.22 10.60 -0.48
CA TRP A 151 7.99 9.18 -0.66
C TRP A 151 6.92 8.91 -1.68
N SER A 152 6.78 7.66 -2.10
CA SER A 152 5.77 7.30 -3.09
C SER A 152 5.02 6.02 -2.77
N TRP A 153 3.81 5.95 -3.28
CA TRP A 153 2.96 4.76 -3.25
C TRP A 153 2.40 4.53 -4.65
N THR A 154 2.48 3.30 -5.13
CA THR A 154 1.98 2.93 -6.46
C THR A 154 0.77 2.02 -6.33
N PHE A 155 -0.29 2.40 -7.02
CA PHE A 155 -1.55 1.67 -7.13
C PHE A 155 -1.61 1.00 -8.49
N ALA A 156 -1.95 -0.28 -8.54
CA ALA A 156 -2.00 -1.03 -9.79
C ALA A 156 -3.28 -1.90 -9.87
N SER A 157 -3.90 -1.93 -11.06
CA SER A 157 -5.13 -2.68 -11.31
C SER A 157 -5.26 -3.03 -12.79
N ASP A 158 -6.11 -4.02 -13.10
CA ASP A 158 -6.52 -4.30 -14.48
C ASP A 158 -7.78 -3.55 -14.90
N GLU A 159 -8.45 -2.89 -13.96
CA GLU A 159 -9.60 -2.01 -14.20
C GLU A 159 -9.20 -0.55 -13.97
N GLU A 160 -9.96 0.38 -14.55
CA GLU A 160 -9.69 1.80 -14.45
C GLU A 160 -9.71 2.28 -12.98
N LEU A 161 -8.58 2.83 -12.54
CA LEU A 161 -8.48 3.54 -11.27
C LEU A 161 -9.16 4.90 -11.44
N ASN A 162 -10.48 4.93 -11.24
CA ASN A 162 -11.28 6.10 -11.58
C ASN A 162 -11.18 7.19 -10.50
N LEU A 163 -10.00 7.79 -10.37
CA LEU A 163 -9.69 8.83 -9.39
C LEU A 163 -10.53 10.11 -9.58
N SER A 164 -11.20 10.27 -10.73
CA SER A 164 -12.05 11.41 -11.03
C SER A 164 -13.53 11.19 -10.73
N LYS A 165 -13.98 9.95 -10.57
CA LYS A 165 -15.37 9.61 -10.22
C LYS A 165 -15.49 9.40 -8.72
N VAL A 166 -15.58 10.49 -8.00
CA VAL A 166 -15.72 10.48 -6.54
C VAL A 166 -17.17 10.75 -6.13
N ASN A 167 -17.61 10.07 -5.09
CA ASN A 167 -18.83 10.43 -4.39
C ASN A 167 -18.52 11.60 -3.44
N TYR A 168 -18.89 12.81 -3.84
CA TYR A 168 -18.60 14.02 -3.06
C TYR A 168 -19.13 13.98 -1.62
N LYS A 169 -20.24 13.29 -1.35
CA LYS A 169 -20.75 13.14 0.00
C LYS A 169 -19.80 12.32 0.86
N GLU A 170 -19.32 11.21 0.34
CA GLU A 170 -18.32 10.38 1.04
C GLU A 170 -16.97 11.12 1.20
N VAL A 171 -16.55 11.86 0.16
CA VAL A 171 -15.35 12.71 0.24
C VAL A 171 -15.45 13.70 1.39
N MET A 172 -16.55 14.44 1.49
CA MET A 172 -16.74 15.43 2.58
C MET A 172 -16.74 14.77 3.96
N GLU A 173 -17.34 13.59 4.08
CA GLU A 173 -17.34 12.82 5.33
C GLU A 173 -15.92 12.38 5.71
N ILE A 174 -15.14 11.88 4.75
CA ILE A 174 -13.72 11.50 4.96
C ILE A 174 -12.88 12.71 5.34
N GLU A 175 -12.98 13.80 4.55
CA GLU A 175 -12.21 15.03 4.78
C GLU A 175 -12.43 15.60 6.19
N SER A 176 -13.68 15.56 6.69
CA SER A 176 -14.02 16.04 8.03
C SER A 176 -13.33 15.27 9.18
N ASN A 177 -12.81 14.08 8.88
CA ASN A 177 -12.13 13.19 9.82
C ASN A 177 -10.62 13.04 9.54
N CYS A 178 -10.06 13.86 8.64
CA CYS A 178 -8.66 13.82 8.25
C CYS A 178 -7.97 15.16 8.51
N ASP A 179 -6.79 15.12 9.13
CA ASP A 179 -5.99 16.34 9.37
C ASP A 179 -5.18 16.76 8.15
N VAL A 180 -4.81 15.82 7.28
CA VAL A 180 -3.91 16.07 6.15
C VAL A 180 -4.59 15.81 4.82
N TRP A 181 -5.32 14.71 4.71
CA TRP A 181 -5.92 14.30 3.43
C TRP A 181 -7.14 15.15 3.08
N ASN A 182 -7.18 15.57 1.84
CA ASN A 182 -8.36 16.09 1.14
C ASN A 182 -8.27 15.74 -0.35
N LEU A 183 -9.36 15.91 -1.10
CA LEU A 183 -9.40 15.54 -2.50
C LEU A 183 -8.40 16.33 -3.36
N ASN A 184 -8.16 17.60 -3.06
CA ASN A 184 -7.19 18.42 -3.80
C ASN A 184 -5.76 17.93 -3.53
N PHE A 185 -5.44 17.58 -2.28
CA PHE A 185 -4.16 16.96 -1.91
C PHE A 185 -3.94 15.65 -2.69
N GLN A 186 -4.93 14.77 -2.70
CA GLN A 186 -4.87 13.51 -3.46
C GLN A 186 -4.65 13.76 -4.95
N ASN A 187 -5.42 14.66 -5.57
CA ASN A 187 -5.30 14.98 -6.99
C ASN A 187 -3.92 15.56 -7.34
N ALA A 188 -3.35 16.37 -6.45
CA ALA A 188 -1.99 16.88 -6.60
C ALA A 188 -0.95 15.76 -6.46
N ALA A 189 -1.09 14.91 -5.46
CA ALA A 189 -0.15 13.82 -5.16
C ALA A 189 0.06 12.89 -6.36
N PHE A 190 -0.98 12.57 -7.12
CA PHE A 190 -0.89 11.76 -8.34
C PHE A 190 -0.27 12.49 -9.55
N LYS A 191 -0.03 13.81 -9.45
CA LYS A 191 0.58 14.64 -10.52
C LYS A 191 2.02 15.05 -10.20
N MET A 192 2.57 14.63 -9.07
CA MET A 192 3.88 15.09 -8.58
C MET A 192 5.06 14.24 -9.08
N MET A 193 4.86 13.35 -10.06
CA MET A 193 5.96 12.50 -10.55
C MET A 193 7.12 13.36 -11.08
N PRO A 194 8.33 13.22 -10.55
CA PRO A 194 9.48 14.00 -11.02
C PRO A 194 9.81 13.72 -12.48
N ASN A 195 10.12 14.75 -13.25
CA ASN A 195 10.42 14.62 -14.68
C ASN A 195 11.58 13.66 -14.99
N LYS A 196 12.55 13.53 -14.08
CA LYS A 196 13.63 12.54 -14.22
C LYS A 196 13.09 11.09 -14.20
N ILE A 197 12.05 10.81 -13.43
CA ILE A 197 11.39 9.49 -13.39
C ILE A 197 10.60 9.27 -14.67
N VAL A 198 9.86 10.27 -15.13
CA VAL A 198 9.12 10.20 -16.43
C VAL A 198 10.06 9.83 -17.58
N LYS A 199 11.24 10.45 -17.65
CA LYS A 199 12.25 10.15 -18.69
C LYS A 199 12.75 8.71 -18.63
N GLU A 200 13.00 8.19 -17.43
CA GLU A 200 13.51 6.82 -17.23
C GLU A 200 12.43 5.74 -17.51
N LEU A 201 11.16 6.05 -17.32
CA LEU A 201 10.07 5.14 -17.65
C LEU A 201 9.83 5.04 -19.15
N ASN A 202 10.17 6.09 -19.91
CA ASN A 202 10.01 6.16 -21.35
C ASN A 202 11.28 5.73 -22.14
N SER A 203 12.37 5.41 -21.44
CA SER A 203 13.61 4.87 -22.02
C SER A 203 13.58 3.34 -22.04
#